data_8dbd781a4561e1f9e273f171b5ab1534
#
_entry.id   8dbd781a4561e1f9e273f171b5ab1534
#
_cell.length_a   1.000
_cell.length_b   1.000
_cell.length_c   1.000
_cell.angle_alpha   90.00
_cell.angle_beta   90.00
_cell.angle_gamma   90.00
#
_symmetry.space_group_name_H-M   'P 1'
#
loop_
_entity.id
_entity.type
_entity.pdbx_description
1 polymer ?
#
loop_
_entity_poly.entity_id
_entity_poly.type
_entity_poly.pdbx_seq_one_letter_code
_entity_poly.pdbx_strand_id
1 'polypeptide(L)'
;MDCPEDPLQPSEEMISDWEEYKQNNVSVLEGLFARTVETNAPARSKTLLERIRTEKAWSKPSISTDGFSIDSRRWEMAMTFIHNHDNLLLTGPSGTGKTELVLLACKRLGLECRKYNMGTMSDPMSALLGVHRIKDGKSVFEPAQFLEDIQRPGVVLLDEINRAPLNALNYLMSCLDGTREMRNDYVSPVQMVKVHQECVFVATANIGAEFVGTNMLDPALSSRFFRLQMEYPTVDDETAVLVSRYGIRKTDAINIWKVAKDIRDSYVKGDLSTALTVRQTLMAAKLVSCGYSALEALTQIFLPYFEGTPSEGEMGIVNKMFCARQ
;
A
#
# COMPACT_ATOMS: atom_id res chain seq x y z
N MET A 1 3.44 -2.80 -52.98
CA MET A 1 3.96 -1.84 -51.99
C MET A 1 3.99 -2.58 -50.68
N ASP A 2 5.14 -3.16 -50.39
CA ASP A 2 5.35 -3.98 -49.19
C ASP A 2 5.46 -3.05 -47.99
N CYS A 3 4.75 -3.39 -46.93
CA CYS A 3 4.85 -2.73 -45.65
C CYS A 3 6.23 -3.06 -45.04
N PRO A 4 6.99 -2.15 -44.49
CA PRO A 4 8.24 -2.47 -43.84
C PRO A 4 7.97 -3.24 -42.57
N GLU A 5 8.71 -4.32 -42.36
CA GLU A 5 8.70 -5.14 -41.16
C GLU A 5 8.95 -4.29 -39.91
N ASP A 6 8.25 -4.61 -38.83
CA ASP A 6 8.33 -3.93 -37.53
C ASP A 6 9.74 -4.10 -36.94
N PRO A 7 10.53 -3.02 -36.70
CA PRO A 7 11.90 -3.12 -36.23
C PRO A 7 12.07 -3.58 -34.78
N LEU A 8 10.98 -3.98 -34.09
CA LEU A 8 10.99 -4.39 -32.68
C LEU A 8 10.78 -5.91 -32.47
N GLN A 9 10.65 -6.72 -33.52
CA GLN A 9 10.65 -8.17 -33.35
C GLN A 9 12.08 -8.70 -33.32
N PRO A 10 12.49 -9.41 -32.25
CA PRO A 10 13.81 -10.03 -32.19
C PRO A 10 13.92 -11.12 -33.28
N SER A 11 15.06 -11.19 -33.96
CA SER A 11 15.32 -12.19 -34.96
C SER A 11 15.31 -13.61 -34.35
N GLU A 12 15.01 -14.62 -35.16
CA GLU A 12 15.04 -16.03 -34.72
C GLU A 12 16.41 -16.42 -34.12
N GLU A 13 17.48 -15.84 -34.61
CA GLU A 13 18.84 -16.00 -34.11
C GLU A 13 19.01 -15.41 -32.70
N MET A 14 18.46 -14.22 -32.43
CA MET A 14 18.47 -13.61 -31.09
C MET A 14 17.62 -14.41 -30.09
N ILE A 15 16.53 -15.02 -30.53
CA ILE A 15 15.69 -15.87 -29.68
C ILE A 15 16.44 -17.18 -29.36
N SER A 16 17.12 -17.78 -30.35
CA SER A 16 17.93 -18.99 -30.16
C SER A 16 19.10 -18.73 -29.21
N ASP A 17 19.84 -17.65 -29.38
CA ASP A 17 20.96 -17.26 -28.52
C ASP A 17 20.49 -16.99 -27.08
N TRP A 18 19.29 -16.42 -26.92
CA TRP A 18 18.70 -16.16 -25.60
C TRP A 18 18.25 -17.45 -24.91
N GLU A 19 17.75 -18.44 -25.66
CA GLU A 19 17.37 -19.74 -25.11
C GLU A 19 18.59 -20.56 -24.72
N GLU A 20 19.65 -20.52 -25.53
CA GLU A 20 20.94 -21.17 -25.23
C GLU A 20 21.60 -20.48 -24.00
N TYR A 21 21.56 -19.16 -23.89
CA TYR A 21 22.02 -18.41 -22.73
C TYR A 21 21.24 -18.78 -21.46
N LYS A 22 19.92 -18.94 -21.54
CA LYS A 22 19.09 -19.40 -20.41
C LYS A 22 19.50 -20.81 -19.97
N GLN A 23 19.61 -21.77 -20.91
CA GLN A 23 19.96 -23.16 -20.58
C GLN A 23 21.34 -23.26 -19.93
N ASN A 24 22.33 -22.51 -20.43
CA ASN A 24 23.69 -22.54 -19.90
C ASN A 24 23.85 -21.82 -18.55
N ASN A 25 22.95 -20.91 -18.19
CA ASN A 25 23.04 -20.16 -16.94
C ASN A 25 22.03 -20.59 -15.86
N VAL A 26 21.07 -21.47 -16.17
CA VAL A 26 20.15 -22.02 -15.16
C VAL A 26 20.91 -22.73 -14.04
N SER A 27 21.92 -23.55 -14.39
CA SER A 27 22.73 -24.26 -13.40
C SER A 27 23.62 -23.33 -12.56
N VAL A 28 24.06 -22.20 -13.13
CA VAL A 28 24.85 -21.17 -12.42
C VAL A 28 23.96 -20.37 -11.49
N LEU A 29 22.75 -20.00 -11.95
CA LEU A 29 21.77 -19.29 -11.13
C LEU A 29 21.22 -20.19 -10.01
N GLU A 30 20.91 -21.43 -10.28
CA GLU A 30 20.53 -22.43 -9.27
C GLU A 30 21.66 -22.68 -8.27
N GLY A 31 22.91 -22.75 -8.72
CA GLY A 31 24.08 -22.89 -7.85
C GLY A 31 24.36 -21.63 -7.00
N LEU A 32 24.10 -20.42 -7.53
CA LEU A 32 24.18 -19.17 -6.78
C LEU A 32 23.04 -19.05 -5.76
N PHE A 33 21.81 -19.39 -6.15
CA PHE A 33 20.67 -19.43 -5.23
C PHE A 33 20.86 -20.48 -4.14
N ALA A 34 21.32 -21.68 -4.46
CA ALA A 34 21.60 -22.73 -3.50
C ALA A 34 22.71 -22.32 -2.52
N ARG A 35 23.82 -21.73 -3.00
CA ARG A 35 24.91 -21.24 -2.14
C ARG A 35 24.52 -20.06 -1.26
N THR A 36 23.64 -19.15 -1.74
CA THR A 36 23.18 -18.01 -0.95
C THR A 36 22.22 -18.44 0.16
N VAL A 37 21.45 -19.49 -0.06
CA VAL A 37 20.53 -20.06 0.93
C VAL A 37 21.26 -20.91 1.99
N GLU A 38 22.39 -21.54 1.65
CA GLU A 38 23.10 -22.41 2.59
C GLU A 38 24.09 -21.68 3.52
N THR A 39 24.58 -20.48 3.16
CA THR A 39 25.75 -19.90 3.85
C THR A 39 25.46 -18.85 4.89
N ASN A 40 24.25 -18.29 5.06
CA ASN A 40 24.02 -17.18 6.02
C ASN A 40 22.64 -17.06 6.67
N ALA A 41 21.82 -18.09 6.73
CA ALA A 41 20.64 -18.05 7.58
C ALA A 41 21.02 -18.49 9.01
N PRO A 42 20.98 -17.60 10.02
CA PRO A 42 21.21 -18.04 11.40
C PRO A 42 20.14 -19.09 11.77
N ALA A 43 20.54 -20.10 12.55
CA ALA A 43 19.70 -21.24 12.95
C ALA A 43 18.32 -20.86 13.52
N ARG A 44 18.16 -19.61 13.98
CA ARG A 44 16.89 -19.01 14.43
C ARG A 44 15.88 -18.80 13.31
N SER A 45 16.31 -18.52 12.06
CA SER A 45 15.37 -18.22 10.96
C SER A 45 14.65 -19.48 10.48
N LYS A 46 15.32 -20.64 10.45
CA LYS A 46 14.68 -21.92 10.07
C LYS A 46 13.57 -22.33 11.03
N THR A 47 13.80 -22.20 12.33
CA THR A 47 12.80 -22.55 13.36
C THR A 47 11.57 -21.62 13.34
N LEU A 48 11.77 -20.35 12.99
CA LEU A 48 10.67 -19.38 12.91
C LEU A 48 9.86 -19.55 11.62
N LEU A 49 10.52 -19.81 10.48
CA LEU A 49 9.85 -20.16 9.20
C LEU A 49 9.06 -21.47 9.30
N GLU A 50 9.58 -22.47 10.00
CA GLU A 50 8.84 -23.71 10.26
C GLU A 50 7.64 -23.49 11.19
N ARG A 51 7.78 -22.68 12.25
CA ARG A 51 6.68 -22.31 13.13
C ARG A 51 5.59 -21.55 12.39
N ILE A 52 5.93 -20.59 11.55
CA ILE A 52 4.96 -19.75 10.82
C ILE A 52 4.25 -20.56 9.74
N ARG A 53 4.92 -21.50 9.06
CA ARG A 53 4.27 -22.41 8.09
C ARG A 53 3.27 -23.36 8.71
N THR A 54 3.41 -23.67 9.99
CA THR A 54 2.48 -24.56 10.74
C THR A 54 1.37 -23.79 11.45
N GLU A 55 1.44 -22.45 11.59
CA GLU A 55 0.47 -21.65 12.34
C GLU A 55 -0.48 -20.84 11.43
N LYS A 56 -1.68 -20.54 11.96
CA LYS A 56 -2.73 -19.69 11.37
C LYS A 56 -2.26 -18.29 10.90
N ALA A 57 -1.02 -17.89 11.22
CA ALA A 57 -0.48 -16.56 10.91
C ALA A 57 -0.50 -16.24 9.41
N TRP A 58 -0.22 -17.24 8.56
CA TRP A 58 -0.22 -17.09 7.10
C TRP A 58 -1.58 -17.36 6.44
N SER A 59 -2.58 -17.76 7.21
CA SER A 59 -3.91 -17.95 6.66
C SER A 59 -4.44 -16.61 6.12
N LYS A 60 -4.99 -16.66 4.90
CA LYS A 60 -5.65 -15.52 4.27
C LYS A 60 -6.68 -14.92 5.24
N PRO A 61 -6.76 -13.59 5.38
CA PRO A 61 -7.82 -12.94 6.13
C PRO A 61 -9.18 -13.37 5.65
N SER A 62 -10.11 -13.56 6.57
CA SER A 62 -11.50 -13.86 6.22
C SER A 62 -12.37 -12.63 6.46
N ILE A 63 -13.35 -12.43 5.61
CA ILE A 63 -14.30 -11.32 5.73
C ILE A 63 -15.08 -11.40 7.05
N SER A 64 -15.42 -12.62 7.48
CA SER A 64 -16.21 -12.85 8.71
C SER A 64 -15.45 -12.51 10.00
N THR A 65 -14.14 -12.70 10.02
CA THR A 65 -13.33 -12.47 11.24
C THR A 65 -12.57 -11.16 11.23
N ASP A 66 -12.12 -10.72 10.06
CA ASP A 66 -11.22 -9.58 9.92
C ASP A 66 -11.90 -8.37 9.24
N GLY A 67 -13.09 -8.58 8.63
CA GLY A 67 -13.79 -7.53 7.87
C GLY A 67 -13.00 -7.03 6.64
N PHE A 68 -12.04 -7.85 6.17
CA PHE A 68 -11.09 -7.51 5.13
C PHE A 68 -10.96 -8.67 4.13
N SER A 69 -10.86 -8.35 2.85
CA SER A 69 -10.59 -9.32 1.79
C SER A 69 -9.41 -8.90 0.97
N ILE A 70 -8.57 -9.87 0.64
CA ILE A 70 -7.40 -9.70 -0.21
C ILE A 70 -7.13 -10.99 -0.97
N ASP A 71 -6.54 -10.90 -2.15
CA ASP A 71 -6.03 -12.04 -2.89
C ASP A 71 -4.97 -12.82 -2.09
N SER A 72 -5.05 -14.16 -2.12
CA SER A 72 -4.16 -15.03 -1.32
C SER A 72 -2.69 -14.81 -1.63
N ARG A 73 -2.34 -14.62 -2.91
CA ARG A 73 -0.96 -14.42 -3.33
C ARG A 73 -0.41 -13.07 -2.84
N ARG A 74 -1.21 -12.00 -2.93
CA ARG A 74 -0.81 -10.69 -2.40
C ARG A 74 -0.63 -10.72 -0.88
N TRP A 75 -1.51 -11.44 -0.18
CA TRP A 75 -1.38 -11.65 1.26
C TRP A 75 -0.08 -12.38 1.61
N GLU A 76 0.18 -13.52 0.98
CA GLU A 76 1.40 -14.31 1.20
C GLU A 76 2.66 -13.50 0.90
N MET A 77 2.68 -12.73 -0.19
CA MET A 77 3.81 -11.85 -0.52
C MET A 77 4.04 -10.79 0.55
N ALA A 78 2.98 -10.09 1.00
CA ALA A 78 3.10 -9.09 2.05
C ALA A 78 3.62 -9.69 3.35
N MET A 79 3.08 -10.83 3.76
CA MET A 79 3.53 -11.56 4.95
C MET A 79 5.00 -11.99 4.83
N THR A 80 5.40 -12.48 3.65
CA THR A 80 6.79 -12.89 3.39
C THR A 80 7.76 -11.72 3.54
N PHE A 81 7.49 -10.58 2.90
CA PHE A 81 8.37 -9.41 2.97
C PHE A 81 8.47 -8.87 4.39
N ILE A 82 7.33 -8.69 5.08
CA ILE A 82 7.35 -8.20 6.46
C ILE A 82 8.08 -9.17 7.40
N HIS A 83 7.89 -10.47 7.21
CA HIS A 83 8.55 -11.49 8.02
C HIS A 83 10.06 -11.55 7.80
N ASN A 84 10.51 -11.38 6.56
CA ASN A 84 11.93 -11.38 6.20
C ASN A 84 12.64 -10.06 6.51
N HIS A 85 11.94 -9.09 7.09
CA HIS A 85 12.42 -7.73 7.37
C HIS A 85 12.78 -6.94 6.10
N ASP A 86 12.12 -7.25 4.98
CA ASP A 86 12.26 -6.53 3.73
C ASP A 86 11.36 -5.29 3.70
N ASN A 87 11.87 -4.17 3.20
CA ASN A 87 11.06 -2.97 3.04
C ASN A 87 9.99 -3.17 1.95
N LEU A 88 8.74 -2.82 2.26
CA LEU A 88 7.58 -3.06 1.38
C LEU A 88 6.87 -1.75 1.03
N LEU A 89 6.62 -1.51 -0.26
CA LEU A 89 5.81 -0.41 -0.77
C LEU A 89 4.49 -0.92 -1.34
N LEU A 90 3.39 -0.58 -0.69
CA LEU A 90 2.04 -0.85 -1.15
C LEU A 90 1.54 0.31 -2.02
N THR A 91 1.27 0.04 -3.29
CA THR A 91 0.79 1.04 -4.26
C THR A 91 -0.61 0.71 -4.72
N GLY A 92 -1.37 1.71 -5.17
CA GLY A 92 -2.70 1.50 -5.74
C GLY A 92 -3.69 2.60 -5.39
N PRO A 93 -4.94 2.53 -5.89
CA PRO A 93 -5.97 3.53 -5.66
C PRO A 93 -6.27 3.74 -4.17
N SER A 94 -6.85 4.90 -3.83
CA SER A 94 -7.28 5.17 -2.46
C SER A 94 -8.38 4.18 -2.03
N GLY A 95 -8.38 3.83 -0.74
CA GLY A 95 -9.42 2.98 -0.16
C GLY A 95 -9.34 1.49 -0.52
N THR A 96 -8.27 1.02 -1.16
CA THR A 96 -8.05 -0.41 -1.45
C THR A 96 -7.54 -1.23 -0.26
N GLY A 97 -7.46 -0.64 0.94
CA GLY A 97 -7.09 -1.36 2.15
C GLY A 97 -5.58 -1.50 2.40
N LYS A 98 -4.73 -0.69 1.77
CA LYS A 98 -3.25 -0.75 1.95
C LYS A 98 -2.83 -0.70 3.41
N THR A 99 -3.28 0.31 4.13
CA THR A 99 -2.98 0.49 5.57
C THR A 99 -3.56 -0.65 6.42
N GLU A 100 -4.79 -1.09 6.10
CA GLU A 100 -5.47 -2.20 6.80
C GLU A 100 -4.71 -3.52 6.64
N LEU A 101 -4.19 -3.80 5.44
CA LEU A 101 -3.33 -4.95 5.17
C LEU A 101 -2.13 -4.98 6.12
N VAL A 102 -1.43 -3.85 6.26
CA VAL A 102 -0.24 -3.77 7.12
C VAL A 102 -0.60 -4.02 8.58
N LEU A 103 -1.66 -3.35 9.07
CA LEU A 103 -2.11 -3.52 10.46
C LEU A 103 -2.51 -4.97 10.76
N LEU A 104 -3.20 -5.61 9.81
CA LEU A 104 -3.60 -7.00 9.95
C LEU A 104 -2.40 -7.96 9.88
N ALA A 105 -1.46 -7.72 8.99
CA ALA A 105 -0.21 -8.49 8.90
C ALA A 105 0.60 -8.38 10.20
N CYS A 106 0.78 -7.18 10.73
CA CYS A 106 1.45 -6.96 12.02
C CYS A 106 0.76 -7.71 13.15
N LYS A 107 -0.58 -7.61 13.23
CA LYS A 107 -1.37 -8.35 14.22
C LYS A 107 -1.16 -9.86 14.12
N ARG A 108 -1.13 -10.42 12.92
CA ARG A 108 -0.94 -11.85 12.68
C ARG A 108 0.49 -12.32 12.99
N LEU A 109 1.48 -11.46 12.76
CA LEU A 109 2.89 -11.74 13.05
C LEU A 109 3.28 -11.41 14.50
N GLY A 110 2.39 -10.79 15.29
CA GLY A 110 2.69 -10.34 16.64
C GLY A 110 3.70 -9.19 16.68
N LEU A 111 3.75 -8.38 15.62
CA LEU A 111 4.65 -7.24 15.49
C LEU A 111 3.96 -5.94 15.92
N GLU A 112 4.70 -5.07 16.60
CA GLU A 112 4.27 -3.69 16.86
C GLU A 112 4.29 -2.89 15.56
N CYS A 113 3.21 -2.14 15.27
CA CYS A 113 3.11 -1.27 14.11
C CYS A 113 3.05 0.20 14.55
N ARG A 114 4.03 1.00 14.19
CA ARG A 114 4.15 2.43 14.49
C ARG A 114 3.91 3.22 13.22
N LYS A 115 2.80 3.95 13.19
CA LYS A 115 2.30 4.62 11.99
C LYS A 115 2.69 6.10 11.96
N TYR A 116 3.27 6.52 10.84
CA TYR A 116 3.61 7.91 10.52
C TYR A 116 2.85 8.34 9.26
N ASN A 117 2.03 9.39 9.39
CA ASN A 117 1.38 9.99 8.22
C ASN A 117 2.34 10.99 7.57
N MET A 118 2.90 10.59 6.42
CA MET A 118 3.91 11.37 5.73
C MET A 118 3.33 12.62 5.05
N GLY A 119 2.05 12.60 4.70
CA GLY A 119 1.37 13.72 4.04
C GLY A 119 1.04 14.90 4.96
N THR A 120 1.08 14.71 6.27
CA THR A 120 0.80 15.78 7.27
C THR A 120 2.05 16.37 7.91
N MET A 121 3.23 15.98 7.43
CA MET A 121 4.52 16.40 7.97
C MET A 121 4.86 17.82 7.51
N SER A 122 4.57 18.83 8.33
CA SER A 122 4.88 20.24 8.02
C SER A 122 6.36 20.57 8.24
N ASP A 123 6.97 20.00 9.27
CA ASP A 123 8.41 20.11 9.57
C ASP A 123 9.02 18.71 9.72
N PRO A 124 9.59 18.16 8.63
CA PRO A 124 10.18 16.83 8.63
C PRO A 124 11.34 16.67 9.60
N MET A 125 12.10 17.75 9.84
CA MET A 125 13.26 17.69 10.73
C MET A 125 12.80 17.45 12.16
N SER A 126 11.89 18.26 12.65
CA SER A 126 11.31 18.09 14.00
C SER A 126 10.61 16.75 14.16
N ALA A 127 9.90 16.30 13.11
CA ALA A 127 9.11 15.06 13.16
C ALA A 127 9.98 13.79 13.11
N LEU A 128 11.11 13.81 12.39
CA LEU A 128 11.98 12.65 12.19
C LEU A 128 13.22 12.65 13.10
N LEU A 129 13.82 13.82 13.34
CA LEU A 129 15.05 13.91 14.11
C LEU A 129 14.80 14.39 15.55
N GLY A 130 14.03 15.47 15.74
CA GLY A 130 13.74 16.05 17.03
C GLY A 130 13.90 17.56 17.05
N VAL A 131 13.79 18.15 18.25
CA VAL A 131 13.79 19.59 18.45
C VAL A 131 14.68 20.00 19.62
N HIS A 132 15.21 21.23 19.56
CA HIS A 132 15.81 21.87 20.71
C HIS A 132 14.75 22.61 21.53
N ARG A 133 14.69 22.33 22.83
CA ARG A 133 13.82 23.02 23.79
C ARG A 133 14.64 23.70 24.86
N ILE A 134 14.15 24.83 25.36
CA ILE A 134 14.77 25.49 26.50
C ILE A 134 14.17 24.89 27.77
N LYS A 135 15.01 24.23 28.57
CA LYS A 135 14.71 23.73 29.93
C LYS A 135 15.67 24.35 30.90
N ASP A 136 15.17 25.01 31.92
CA ASP A 136 15.98 25.66 32.96
C ASP A 136 17.04 26.65 32.40
N GLY A 137 16.67 27.39 31.34
CA GLY A 137 17.56 28.34 30.67
C GLY A 137 18.65 27.72 29.78
N LYS A 138 18.65 26.38 29.58
CA LYS A 138 19.58 25.66 28.73
C LYS A 138 18.86 25.05 27.53
N SER A 139 19.54 25.06 26.37
CA SER A 139 19.03 24.35 25.19
C SER A 139 19.29 22.85 25.38
N VAL A 140 18.21 22.05 25.36
CA VAL A 140 18.24 20.59 25.46
C VAL A 140 17.64 20.02 24.20
N PHE A 141 18.32 19.06 23.55
CA PHE A 141 17.78 18.33 22.42
C PHE A 141 16.81 17.26 22.91
N GLU A 142 15.61 17.24 22.37
CA GLU A 142 14.62 16.17 22.54
C GLU A 142 14.50 15.40 21.22
N PRO A 143 14.89 14.12 21.17
CA PRO A 143 14.75 13.31 19.96
C PRO A 143 13.28 13.10 19.61
N ALA A 144 13.01 13.00 18.31
CA ALA A 144 11.67 12.62 17.85
C ALA A 144 11.39 11.15 18.16
N GLN A 145 10.11 10.82 18.37
CA GLN A 145 9.68 9.44 18.60
C GLN A 145 10.11 8.51 17.45
N PHE A 146 10.20 9.04 16.23
CA PHE A 146 10.68 8.30 15.07
C PHE A 146 12.09 7.71 15.26
N LEU A 147 13.03 8.52 15.83
CA LEU A 147 14.39 8.02 16.11
C LEU A 147 14.42 6.87 17.12
N GLU A 148 13.52 6.89 18.09
CA GLU A 148 13.38 5.79 19.04
C GLU A 148 12.76 4.57 18.41
N ASP A 149 11.76 4.80 17.56
CA ASP A 149 10.97 3.74 16.93
C ASP A 149 11.78 2.93 15.91
N ILE A 150 12.66 3.57 15.15
CA ILE A 150 13.54 2.85 14.21
C ILE A 150 14.63 1.98 14.90
N GLN A 151 14.91 2.23 16.17
CA GLN A 151 15.87 1.48 16.95
C GLN A 151 15.26 0.23 17.64
N ARG A 152 13.97 -0.02 17.45
CA ARG A 152 13.24 -1.15 18.05
C ARG A 152 12.73 -2.11 16.99
N PRO A 153 12.56 -3.41 17.30
CA PRO A 153 11.93 -4.36 16.39
C PRO A 153 10.47 -3.97 16.10
N GLY A 154 9.95 -4.38 14.95
CA GLY A 154 8.57 -4.14 14.53
C GLY A 154 8.46 -3.41 13.19
N VAL A 155 7.28 -2.90 12.87
CA VAL A 155 6.99 -2.24 11.61
C VAL A 155 6.86 -0.74 11.81
N VAL A 156 7.58 0.04 11.03
CA VAL A 156 7.39 1.48 10.85
C VAL A 156 6.60 1.70 9.58
N LEU A 157 5.33 2.07 9.71
CA LEU A 157 4.42 2.31 8.60
C LEU A 157 4.45 3.78 8.18
N LEU A 158 5.01 4.02 6.98
CA LEU A 158 5.10 5.34 6.34
C LEU A 158 3.86 5.52 5.43
N ASP A 159 2.77 6.03 6.00
CA ASP A 159 1.49 6.16 5.29
C ASP A 159 1.48 7.40 4.39
N GLU A 160 1.02 7.24 3.13
CA GLU A 160 0.99 8.28 2.09
C GLU A 160 2.37 8.89 1.78
N ILE A 161 3.41 8.04 1.63
CA ILE A 161 4.80 8.47 1.43
C ILE A 161 4.99 9.39 0.21
N ASN A 162 4.17 9.26 -0.82
CA ASN A 162 4.19 10.12 -2.00
C ASN A 162 3.65 11.54 -1.77
N ARG A 163 3.12 11.83 -0.59
CA ARG A 163 2.74 13.19 -0.13
C ARG A 163 3.78 13.81 0.79
N ALA A 164 4.81 13.06 1.14
CA ALA A 164 5.86 13.58 2.01
C ALA A 164 6.62 14.74 1.34
N PRO A 165 7.05 15.75 2.10
CA PRO A 165 8.00 16.73 1.62
C PRO A 165 9.31 16.07 1.19
N LEU A 166 9.96 16.59 0.14
CA LEU A 166 11.18 16.01 -0.43
C LEU A 166 12.32 15.87 0.60
N ASN A 167 12.45 16.82 1.51
CA ASN A 167 13.44 16.76 2.58
C ASN A 167 13.17 15.58 3.56
N ALA A 168 11.90 15.26 3.86
CA ALA A 168 11.57 14.06 4.64
C ALA A 168 12.06 12.79 3.95
N LEU A 169 11.85 12.68 2.65
CA LEU A 169 12.28 11.52 1.85
C LEU A 169 13.80 11.37 1.86
N ASN A 170 14.55 12.49 1.79
CA ASN A 170 16.01 12.46 1.87
C ASN A 170 16.53 11.90 3.21
N TYR A 171 15.90 12.24 4.33
CA TYR A 171 16.26 11.65 5.63
C TYR A 171 15.99 10.14 5.70
N LEU A 172 14.93 9.68 5.04
CA LEU A 172 14.56 8.27 5.03
C LEU A 172 15.47 7.40 4.15
N MET A 173 16.10 7.98 3.12
CA MET A 173 16.89 7.19 2.16
C MET A 173 17.98 6.36 2.82
N SER A 174 18.73 6.93 3.79
CA SER A 174 19.79 6.22 4.50
C SER A 174 19.27 5.14 5.45
N CYS A 175 18.05 5.31 5.99
CA CYS A 175 17.40 4.28 6.79
C CYS A 175 16.97 3.06 5.96
N LEU A 176 16.66 3.30 4.68
CA LEU A 176 16.08 2.30 3.78
C LEU A 176 17.11 1.56 2.95
N ASP A 177 18.34 2.04 2.88
CA ASP A 177 19.44 1.39 2.16
C ASP A 177 20.22 0.40 3.02
N GLY A 178 21.31 -0.16 2.47
CA GLY A 178 22.14 -1.14 3.14
C GLY A 178 22.88 -0.62 4.39
N THR A 179 23.01 0.71 4.55
CA THR A 179 23.67 1.30 5.74
C THR A 179 22.77 1.25 6.96
N ARG A 180 21.44 1.38 6.75
CA ARG A 180 20.41 1.37 7.80
C ARG A 180 20.77 2.30 8.96
N GLU A 181 21.12 3.53 8.61
CA GLU A 181 21.53 4.56 9.58
C GLU A 181 20.85 5.88 9.25
N MET A 182 20.49 6.65 10.26
CA MET A 182 20.01 8.03 10.13
C MET A 182 21.00 8.98 10.80
N ARG A 183 21.47 9.95 10.02
CA ARG A 183 22.36 10.98 10.52
C ARG A 183 21.55 12.10 11.19
N ASN A 184 21.88 12.40 12.45
CA ASN A 184 21.30 13.50 13.20
C ASN A 184 22.33 14.61 13.41
N ASP A 185 22.24 15.66 12.60
CA ASP A 185 23.12 16.84 12.65
C ASP A 185 22.67 17.88 13.69
N TYR A 186 21.55 17.64 14.39
CA TYR A 186 21.03 18.55 15.42
C TYR A 186 21.69 18.41 16.78
N VAL A 187 22.48 17.39 16.95
CA VAL A 187 23.26 17.15 18.16
C VAL A 187 24.75 17.31 17.90
N SER A 188 25.47 17.83 18.89
CA SER A 188 26.93 17.93 18.84
C SER A 188 27.54 17.10 19.97
N PRO A 189 28.39 16.11 19.63
CA PRO A 189 28.80 15.70 18.28
C PRO A 189 27.67 15.07 17.49
N VAL A 190 27.78 15.08 16.14
CA VAL A 190 26.81 14.45 15.21
C VAL A 190 26.56 13.01 15.62
N GLN A 191 25.28 12.63 15.72
CA GLN A 191 24.86 11.29 16.09
C GLN A 191 24.44 10.48 14.87
N MET A 192 24.95 9.25 14.74
CA MET A 192 24.46 8.25 13.79
C MET A 192 23.53 7.29 14.53
N VAL A 193 22.25 7.30 14.13
CA VAL A 193 21.21 6.45 14.73
C VAL A 193 21.03 5.22 13.85
N LYS A 194 21.30 4.03 14.38
CA LYS A 194 21.16 2.75 13.66
C LYS A 194 19.73 2.26 13.70
N VAL A 195 19.24 1.84 12.55
CA VAL A 195 17.96 1.13 12.45
C VAL A 195 18.13 -0.30 12.96
N HIS A 196 17.22 -0.73 13.84
CA HIS A 196 17.23 -2.10 14.36
C HIS A 196 17.12 -3.13 13.24
N GLN A 197 17.81 -4.27 13.34
CA GLN A 197 17.83 -5.31 12.29
C GLN A 197 16.44 -5.86 11.98
N GLU A 198 15.57 -5.97 12.99
CA GLU A 198 14.19 -6.45 12.87
C GLU A 198 13.18 -5.28 12.74
N CYS A 199 13.62 -4.07 12.45
CA CYS A 199 12.75 -2.96 12.09
C CYS A 199 12.47 -3.01 10.60
N VAL A 200 11.19 -3.04 10.21
CA VAL A 200 10.74 -3.12 8.80
C VAL A 200 10.04 -1.82 8.44
N PHE A 201 10.42 -1.22 7.33
CA PHE A 201 9.68 -0.09 6.78
C PHE A 201 8.64 -0.58 5.79
N VAL A 202 7.38 -0.28 6.07
CA VAL A 202 6.29 -0.48 5.11
C VAL A 202 5.75 0.88 4.72
N ALA A 203 5.76 1.19 3.43
CA ALA A 203 5.23 2.44 2.91
C ALA A 203 3.93 2.21 2.14
N THR A 204 3.02 3.18 2.18
CA THR A 204 1.85 3.20 1.29
C THR A 204 1.91 4.41 0.37
N ALA A 205 1.51 4.23 -0.88
CA ALA A 205 1.39 5.31 -1.85
C ALA A 205 0.09 5.17 -2.64
N ASN A 206 -0.64 6.28 -2.76
CA ASN A 206 -1.78 6.35 -3.65
C ASN A 206 -1.26 6.70 -5.05
N ILE A 207 -1.47 5.80 -6.01
CA ILE A 207 -1.08 5.98 -7.42
C ILE A 207 -2.33 5.93 -8.27
N GLY A 208 -2.54 6.96 -9.08
CA GLY A 208 -3.67 7.12 -10.00
C GLY A 208 -3.70 8.55 -10.52
N ALA A 209 -4.39 8.78 -11.64
CA ALA A 209 -4.52 10.11 -12.25
C ALA A 209 -5.27 11.11 -11.33
N GLU A 210 -5.99 10.60 -10.33
CA GLU A 210 -6.79 11.33 -9.34
C GLU A 210 -5.97 12.09 -8.28
N PHE A 211 -4.67 11.84 -8.19
CA PHE A 211 -3.86 12.41 -7.11
C PHE A 211 -3.14 13.67 -7.56
N VAL A 212 -3.90 14.77 -7.68
CA VAL A 212 -3.36 16.12 -7.80
C VAL A 212 -2.56 16.43 -6.52
N GLY A 213 -1.29 16.80 -6.67
CA GLY A 213 -0.40 17.11 -5.52
C GLY A 213 0.33 15.91 -4.93
N THR A 214 0.31 14.74 -5.57
CA THR A 214 1.21 13.64 -5.23
C THR A 214 2.46 13.70 -6.11
N ASN A 215 3.62 13.69 -5.47
CA ASN A 215 4.87 13.58 -6.19
C ASN A 215 5.01 12.15 -6.76
N MET A 216 5.50 12.03 -7.98
CA MET A 216 6.02 10.73 -8.42
C MET A 216 7.13 10.35 -7.45
N LEU A 217 7.04 9.15 -6.87
CA LEU A 217 8.12 8.67 -6.00
C LEU A 217 9.41 8.62 -6.80
N ASP A 218 10.46 9.25 -6.25
CA ASP A 218 11.80 9.17 -6.80
C ASP A 218 12.17 7.71 -7.08
N PRO A 219 12.65 7.38 -8.29
CA PRO A 219 13.12 6.03 -8.61
C PRO A 219 14.15 5.50 -7.62
N ALA A 220 15.04 6.36 -7.11
CA ALA A 220 16.04 5.99 -6.11
C ALA A 220 15.39 5.58 -4.78
N LEU A 221 14.39 6.31 -4.30
CA LEU A 221 13.61 5.91 -3.11
C LEU A 221 12.82 4.63 -3.37
N SER A 222 12.17 4.56 -4.51
CA SER A 222 11.29 3.46 -4.89
C SER A 222 12.03 2.13 -5.03
N SER A 223 13.31 2.15 -5.47
CA SER A 223 14.15 0.95 -5.62
C SER A 223 14.56 0.31 -4.28
N ARG A 224 14.33 1.00 -3.16
CA ARG A 224 14.63 0.50 -1.81
C ARG A 224 13.50 -0.32 -1.19
N PHE A 225 12.42 -0.52 -1.96
CA PHE A 225 11.24 -1.27 -1.52
C PHE A 225 10.90 -2.40 -2.50
N PHE A 226 10.47 -3.52 -1.98
CA PHE A 226 9.65 -4.45 -2.77
C PHE A 226 8.29 -3.82 -3.02
N ARG A 227 7.79 -3.91 -4.25
CA ARG A 227 6.52 -3.29 -4.62
C ARG A 227 5.40 -4.31 -4.69
N LEU A 228 4.29 -4.00 -4.04
CA LEU A 228 3.05 -4.76 -4.14
C LEU A 228 1.91 -3.84 -4.55
N GLN A 229 1.32 -4.12 -5.71
CA GLN A 229 0.19 -3.35 -6.21
C GLN A 229 -1.11 -3.87 -5.65
N MET A 230 -1.90 -2.95 -5.09
CA MET A 230 -3.25 -3.19 -4.61
C MET A 230 -4.25 -2.68 -5.63
N GLU A 231 -5.32 -3.43 -5.83
CA GLU A 231 -6.44 -3.10 -6.73
C GLU A 231 -7.73 -3.01 -5.95
N TYR A 232 -8.77 -2.46 -6.56
CA TYR A 232 -10.11 -2.52 -5.98
C TYR A 232 -10.55 -3.98 -5.82
N PRO A 233 -11.29 -4.31 -4.73
CA PRO A 233 -11.80 -5.66 -4.52
C PRO A 233 -12.70 -6.11 -5.66
N THR A 234 -12.77 -7.43 -5.87
CA THR A 234 -13.72 -8.04 -6.81
C THR A 234 -15.16 -7.82 -6.33
N VAL A 235 -16.15 -8.09 -7.21
CA VAL A 235 -17.57 -8.03 -6.82
C VAL A 235 -17.85 -8.92 -5.61
N ASP A 236 -17.33 -10.15 -5.61
CA ASP A 236 -17.58 -11.10 -4.53
C ASP A 236 -16.95 -10.64 -3.22
N ASP A 237 -15.74 -10.11 -3.27
CA ASP A 237 -15.03 -9.62 -2.09
C ASP A 237 -15.68 -8.35 -1.51
N GLU A 238 -15.94 -7.32 -2.34
CA GLU A 238 -16.50 -6.06 -1.83
C GLU A 238 -17.92 -6.25 -1.32
N THR A 239 -18.78 -6.97 -2.08
CA THR A 239 -20.15 -7.23 -1.62
C THR A 239 -20.21 -8.09 -0.36
N ALA A 240 -19.32 -9.08 -0.23
CA ALA A 240 -19.25 -9.89 0.99
C ALA A 240 -18.80 -9.07 2.21
N VAL A 241 -17.89 -8.10 2.04
CA VAL A 241 -17.51 -7.14 3.11
C VAL A 241 -18.71 -6.27 3.50
N LEU A 242 -19.47 -5.72 2.52
CA LEU A 242 -20.64 -4.89 2.80
C LEU A 242 -21.72 -5.67 3.58
N VAL A 243 -22.01 -6.90 3.17
CA VAL A 243 -23.00 -7.78 3.81
C VAL A 243 -22.55 -8.18 5.22
N SER A 244 -21.29 -8.65 5.36
CA SER A 244 -20.78 -9.10 6.65
C SER A 244 -20.72 -7.97 7.69
N ARG A 245 -20.34 -6.76 7.25
CA ARG A 245 -20.12 -5.63 8.16
C ARG A 245 -21.42 -4.93 8.59
N TYR A 246 -22.41 -4.87 7.70
CA TYR A 246 -23.63 -4.08 7.92
C TYR A 246 -24.91 -4.89 7.89
N GLY A 247 -24.88 -6.19 7.61
CA GLY A 247 -26.07 -7.04 7.60
C GLY A 247 -27.06 -6.70 6.49
N ILE A 248 -26.68 -5.98 5.44
CA ILE A 248 -27.55 -5.61 4.34
C ILE A 248 -27.83 -6.79 3.40
N ARG A 249 -28.91 -6.71 2.62
CA ARG A 249 -29.21 -7.75 1.64
C ARG A 249 -28.13 -7.80 0.56
N LYS A 250 -27.83 -9.01 0.10
CA LYS A 250 -26.83 -9.21 -0.98
C LYS A 250 -27.18 -8.43 -2.26
N THR A 251 -28.46 -8.30 -2.56
CA THR A 251 -28.95 -7.51 -3.70
C THR A 251 -28.59 -6.03 -3.59
N ASP A 252 -28.73 -5.43 -2.40
CA ASP A 252 -28.38 -4.03 -2.17
C ASP A 252 -26.86 -3.85 -2.25
N ALA A 253 -26.08 -4.76 -1.68
CA ALA A 253 -24.62 -4.73 -1.77
C ALA A 253 -24.13 -4.82 -3.22
N ILE A 254 -24.74 -5.69 -4.05
CA ILE A 254 -24.42 -5.81 -5.47
C ILE A 254 -24.78 -4.52 -6.23
N ASN A 255 -25.92 -3.89 -5.92
CA ASN A 255 -26.32 -2.63 -6.56
C ASN A 255 -25.33 -1.50 -6.22
N ILE A 256 -24.96 -1.37 -4.95
CA ILE A 256 -23.94 -0.40 -4.51
C ILE A 256 -22.62 -0.63 -5.25
N TRP A 257 -22.15 -1.88 -5.30
CA TRP A 257 -20.90 -2.22 -5.98
C TRP A 257 -20.96 -1.92 -7.49
N LYS A 258 -22.05 -2.29 -8.17
CA LYS A 258 -22.20 -2.07 -9.63
C LYS A 258 -22.10 -0.59 -9.97
N VAL A 259 -22.81 0.27 -9.23
CA VAL A 259 -22.76 1.71 -9.44
C VAL A 259 -21.35 2.26 -9.16
N ALA A 260 -20.72 1.85 -8.07
CA ALA A 260 -19.37 2.26 -7.77
C ALA A 260 -18.37 1.82 -8.85
N LYS A 261 -18.55 0.62 -9.42
CA LYS A 261 -17.75 0.13 -10.53
C LYS A 261 -17.94 0.96 -11.80
N ASP A 262 -19.20 1.24 -12.20
CA ASP A 262 -19.48 2.06 -13.36
C ASP A 262 -18.85 3.46 -13.25
N ILE A 263 -18.87 4.05 -12.06
CA ILE A 263 -18.20 5.33 -11.75
C ILE A 263 -16.68 5.20 -11.85
N ARG A 264 -16.08 4.15 -11.27
CA ARG A 264 -14.64 3.87 -11.39
C ARG A 264 -14.21 3.68 -12.84
N ASP A 265 -15.02 2.95 -13.63
CA ASP A 265 -14.76 2.72 -15.05
C ASP A 265 -14.87 4.03 -15.87
N SER A 266 -15.85 4.88 -15.58
CA SER A 266 -16.01 6.20 -16.23
C SER A 266 -14.89 7.18 -15.84
N TYR A 267 -14.41 7.12 -14.60
CA TYR A 267 -13.22 7.86 -14.19
C TYR A 267 -11.98 7.45 -15.00
N VAL A 268 -11.74 6.15 -15.17
CA VAL A 268 -10.60 5.65 -15.96
C VAL A 268 -10.69 6.09 -17.44
N LYS A 269 -11.92 6.24 -17.98
CA LYS A 269 -12.15 6.76 -19.34
C LYS A 269 -11.99 8.29 -19.44
N GLY A 270 -11.94 8.99 -18.32
CA GLY A 270 -11.87 10.46 -18.28
C GLY A 270 -13.24 11.15 -18.37
N ASP A 271 -14.36 10.40 -18.27
CA ASP A 271 -15.70 10.95 -18.27
C ASP A 271 -16.08 11.63 -16.93
N LEU A 272 -15.41 11.25 -15.86
CA LEU A 272 -15.57 11.79 -14.50
C LEU A 272 -14.21 12.21 -13.92
N SER A 273 -14.22 13.26 -13.11
CA SER A 273 -13.03 13.82 -12.47
C SER A 273 -12.60 13.06 -11.20
N THR A 274 -13.51 12.25 -10.65
CA THR A 274 -13.30 11.57 -9.35
C THR A 274 -13.76 10.12 -9.40
N ALA A 275 -12.96 9.21 -8.82
CA ALA A 275 -13.35 7.83 -8.60
C ALA A 275 -13.89 7.61 -7.18
N LEU A 276 -14.86 6.72 -7.03
CA LEU A 276 -15.35 6.30 -5.71
C LEU A 276 -14.49 5.18 -5.14
N THR A 277 -14.12 5.34 -3.89
CA THR A 277 -13.35 4.34 -3.14
C THR A 277 -14.26 3.36 -2.40
N VAL A 278 -13.69 2.29 -1.84
CA VAL A 278 -14.43 1.36 -0.97
C VAL A 278 -14.99 2.06 0.29
N ARG A 279 -14.43 3.22 0.69
CA ARG A 279 -14.99 3.98 1.83
C ARG A 279 -16.40 4.48 1.56
N GLN A 280 -16.67 4.98 0.34
CA GLN A 280 -18.01 5.44 -0.03
C GLN A 280 -18.99 4.28 -0.15
N THR A 281 -18.59 3.11 -0.67
CA THR A 281 -19.48 1.94 -0.70
C THR A 281 -19.82 1.44 0.71
N LEU A 282 -18.88 1.47 1.64
CA LEU A 282 -19.12 1.21 3.05
C LEU A 282 -20.08 2.22 3.69
N MET A 283 -19.95 3.52 3.37
CA MET A 283 -20.87 4.56 3.86
C MET A 283 -22.29 4.34 3.32
N ALA A 284 -22.44 4.03 2.04
CA ALA A 284 -23.74 3.72 1.44
C ALA A 284 -24.38 2.47 2.08
N ALA A 285 -23.61 1.40 2.27
CA ALA A 285 -24.08 0.20 2.94
C ALA A 285 -24.51 0.46 4.40
N LYS A 286 -23.81 1.36 5.11
CA LYS A 286 -24.20 1.77 6.46
C LYS A 286 -25.57 2.49 6.44
N LEU A 287 -25.84 3.37 5.48
CA LEU A 287 -27.16 4.01 5.37
C LEU A 287 -28.26 2.99 5.10
N VAL A 288 -28.00 2.02 4.21
CA VAL A 288 -28.97 0.94 3.94
C VAL A 288 -29.26 0.14 5.22
N SER A 289 -28.25 -0.15 6.04
CA SER A 289 -28.44 -0.83 7.32
C SER A 289 -29.26 -0.03 8.34
N CYS A 290 -29.30 1.31 8.18
CA CYS A 290 -30.16 2.20 8.98
C CYS A 290 -31.61 2.31 8.44
N GLY A 291 -31.96 1.56 7.39
CA GLY A 291 -33.33 1.50 6.83
C GLY A 291 -33.56 2.38 5.61
N TYR A 292 -32.57 3.08 5.09
CA TYR A 292 -32.68 3.81 3.82
C TYR A 292 -32.68 2.83 2.64
N SER A 293 -33.36 3.18 1.55
CA SER A 293 -33.25 2.41 0.31
C SER A 293 -31.85 2.54 -0.29
N ALA A 294 -31.47 1.56 -1.12
CA ALA A 294 -30.18 1.61 -1.81
C ALA A 294 -30.06 2.88 -2.68
N LEU A 295 -31.15 3.31 -3.33
CA LEU A 295 -31.17 4.52 -4.16
C LEU A 295 -30.93 5.80 -3.32
N GLU A 296 -31.60 5.93 -2.18
CA GLU A 296 -31.38 7.05 -1.27
C GLU A 296 -29.94 7.09 -0.77
N ALA A 297 -29.39 5.92 -0.38
CA ALA A 297 -28.02 5.81 0.07
C ALA A 297 -27.00 6.20 -1.03
N LEU A 298 -27.21 5.74 -2.26
CA LEU A 298 -26.37 6.11 -3.41
C LEU A 298 -26.46 7.61 -3.69
N THR A 299 -27.66 8.17 -3.68
CA THR A 299 -27.90 9.61 -3.92
C THR A 299 -27.19 10.46 -2.87
N GLN A 300 -27.35 10.11 -1.59
CA GLN A 300 -26.79 10.91 -0.49
C GLN A 300 -25.27 10.77 -0.36
N ILE A 301 -24.70 9.62 -0.69
CA ILE A 301 -23.28 9.36 -0.50
C ILE A 301 -22.47 9.61 -1.77
N PHE A 302 -22.96 9.27 -2.96
CA PHE A 302 -22.16 9.32 -4.18
C PHE A 302 -22.27 10.65 -4.92
N LEU A 303 -23.49 11.19 -5.08
CA LEU A 303 -23.69 12.42 -5.87
C LEU A 303 -22.88 13.63 -5.38
N PRO A 304 -22.71 13.87 -4.07
CA PRO A 304 -21.97 15.05 -3.59
C PRO A 304 -20.48 15.09 -3.98
N TYR A 305 -19.93 14.02 -4.51
CA TYR A 305 -18.53 13.99 -4.99
C TYR A 305 -18.36 14.54 -6.41
N PHE A 306 -19.47 14.87 -7.11
CA PHE A 306 -19.48 15.25 -8.51
C PHE A 306 -20.05 16.66 -8.70
N GLU A 307 -19.49 17.40 -9.64
CA GLU A 307 -19.95 18.75 -9.96
C GLU A 307 -21.17 18.73 -10.90
N GLY A 308 -21.99 19.77 -10.81
CA GLY A 308 -23.17 19.96 -11.67
C GLY A 308 -24.49 19.85 -10.92
N THR A 309 -25.54 19.50 -11.66
CA THR A 309 -26.89 19.25 -11.12
C THR A 309 -27.27 17.80 -11.40
N PRO A 310 -28.31 17.23 -10.75
CA PRO A 310 -28.78 15.87 -11.04
C PRO A 310 -29.16 15.61 -12.50
N SER A 311 -29.35 16.65 -13.32
CA SER A 311 -29.68 16.56 -14.76
C SER A 311 -28.48 16.85 -15.67
N GLU A 312 -27.45 17.55 -15.20
CA GLU A 312 -26.35 18.06 -16.02
C GLU A 312 -24.98 17.90 -15.34
N GLY A 313 -23.93 17.88 -16.17
CA GLY A 313 -22.56 17.72 -15.68
C GLY A 313 -22.27 16.31 -15.23
N GLU A 314 -21.22 16.13 -14.44
CA GLU A 314 -20.79 14.84 -13.89
C GLU A 314 -21.88 14.22 -12.99
N MET A 315 -22.52 15.04 -12.16
CA MET A 315 -23.62 14.62 -11.30
C MET A 315 -24.78 14.04 -12.13
N GLY A 316 -25.10 14.63 -13.29
CA GLY A 316 -26.12 14.11 -14.22
C GLY A 316 -25.73 12.76 -14.84
N ILE A 317 -24.44 12.56 -15.15
CA ILE A 317 -23.92 11.27 -15.65
C ILE A 317 -24.12 10.20 -14.58
N VAL A 318 -23.70 10.48 -13.34
CA VAL A 318 -23.79 9.53 -12.22
C VAL A 318 -25.25 9.24 -11.85
N ASN A 319 -26.13 10.25 -11.87
CA ASN A 319 -27.55 10.07 -11.60
C ASN A 319 -28.23 9.13 -12.62
N LYS A 320 -27.84 9.19 -13.90
CA LYS A 320 -28.30 8.25 -14.91
C LYS A 320 -27.88 6.80 -14.64
N MET A 321 -26.70 6.59 -14.07
CA MET A 321 -26.24 5.26 -13.66
C MET A 321 -27.13 4.67 -12.55
N PHE A 322 -27.66 5.50 -11.66
CA PHE A 322 -28.60 5.04 -10.63
C PHE A 322 -29.93 4.60 -11.23
N CYS A 323 -30.51 5.41 -12.17
CA CYS A 323 -31.76 5.09 -12.81
C CYS A 323 -31.70 3.83 -13.68
N ALA A 324 -30.55 3.57 -14.29
CA ALA A 324 -30.36 2.36 -15.12
C ALA A 324 -30.31 1.05 -14.31
N ARG A 325 -30.32 1.12 -12.98
CA ARG A 325 -30.18 -0.02 -12.07
C ARG A 325 -31.40 -0.26 -11.16
N GLN A 326 -32.50 0.49 -11.42
CA GLN A 326 -33.83 0.22 -10.84
C GLN A 326 -34.54 -0.88 -11.63
#